data_0a56df1070a7eaebc48453edc67a9b54
#
_entry.id   0a56df1070a7eaebc48453edc67a9b54
#
_cell.length_a   1.000
_cell.length_b   1.000
_cell.length_c   1.000
_cell.angle_alpha   90.00
_cell.angle_beta   90.00
_cell.angle_gamma   90.00
#
_symmetry.space_group_name_H-M   'P 1'
#
loop_
_entity.id
_entity.type
_entity.pdbx_description
1 polymer ?
#
loop_
_entity_poly.entity_id
_entity_poly.type
_entity_poly.pdbx_seq_one_letter_code
_entity_poly.pdbx_strand_id
1 'polypeptide(L)'
;METVSVIMPCYNDGKYIKEAIDSIKAQTYKDWELIIVDDGSDEEETVNILDEIHDDKIKVFHTDHLRPAGARNYGIEQAVGKYILPVDSDDTIDCTYMEKAVAEIERNPNVGVVYCYADLFGESQGRWDLPDYSFEKMLLDNVVFVTALFYKEDWEKVGGFSTTMAAGMEDYDFWLSIMGLGREIYQIPEVLFHYRIKPVSRTTNFQNNCAQVQETYRQMYMNHREFYHEHCDEYAMVLRDALIEQIFLRRKYEERWAKIIKFASYPIIGKIIRNMMKE
;
A
#
# COMPACT_ATOMS: atom_id res chain seq x y z
N MET A 1 -19.54 11.86 -16.69
CA MET A 1 -18.75 10.98 -15.82
C MET A 1 -17.81 11.85 -15.01
N GLU A 2 -17.46 11.47 -13.82
CA GLU A 2 -16.57 12.27 -12.97
C GLU A 2 -15.12 11.85 -13.23
N THR A 3 -14.19 12.78 -13.33
CA THR A 3 -12.78 12.49 -13.67
C THR A 3 -12.06 11.78 -12.53
N VAL A 4 -11.26 10.77 -12.87
CA VAL A 4 -10.29 10.12 -11.98
C VAL A 4 -8.90 10.71 -12.26
N SER A 5 -8.28 11.33 -11.28
CA SER A 5 -6.87 11.73 -11.36
C SER A 5 -5.98 10.63 -10.79
N VAL A 6 -5.23 9.99 -11.68
CA VAL A 6 -4.20 9.02 -11.28
C VAL A 6 -2.95 9.77 -10.87
N ILE A 7 -2.43 9.48 -9.68
CA ILE A 7 -1.22 10.11 -9.14
C ILE A 7 -0.10 9.10 -9.10
N MET A 8 0.96 9.37 -9.83
CA MET A 8 2.09 8.46 -10.00
C MET A 8 3.39 9.11 -9.51
N PRO A 9 3.78 8.91 -8.24
CA PRO A 9 5.11 9.29 -7.80
C PRO A 9 6.17 8.45 -8.51
N CYS A 10 7.23 9.07 -8.96
CA CYS A 10 8.33 8.42 -9.67
C CYS A 10 9.68 8.86 -9.09
N TYR A 11 10.57 7.92 -8.81
CA TYR A 11 11.96 8.18 -8.46
C TYR A 11 12.84 7.03 -8.95
N ASN A 12 13.61 7.27 -10.03
CA ASN A 12 14.52 6.30 -10.62
C ASN A 12 13.86 4.97 -11.03
N ASP A 13 12.66 5.05 -11.60
CA ASP A 13 11.86 3.89 -12.04
C ASP A 13 11.73 3.80 -13.58
N GLY A 14 12.69 4.37 -14.33
CA GLY A 14 12.70 4.37 -15.81
C GLY A 14 12.47 2.99 -16.43
N LYS A 15 13.00 1.95 -15.81
CA LYS A 15 12.81 0.56 -16.21
C LYS A 15 11.34 0.09 -16.18
N TYR A 16 10.49 0.67 -15.33
CA TYR A 16 9.16 0.16 -15.05
C TYR A 16 8.04 1.09 -15.47
N ILE A 17 8.27 2.39 -15.45
CA ILE A 17 7.25 3.43 -15.61
C ILE A 17 6.43 3.30 -16.89
N LYS A 18 7.01 2.82 -17.99
CA LYS A 18 6.28 2.62 -19.26
C LYS A 18 5.16 1.60 -19.10
N GLU A 19 5.42 0.49 -18.40
CA GLU A 19 4.42 -0.55 -18.14
C GLU A 19 3.30 -0.01 -17.24
N ALA A 20 3.63 0.77 -16.21
CA ALA A 20 2.67 1.44 -15.35
C ALA A 20 1.77 2.41 -16.16
N ILE A 21 2.35 3.28 -16.99
CA ILE A 21 1.60 4.21 -17.86
C ILE A 21 0.70 3.45 -18.83
N ASP A 22 1.18 2.37 -19.44
CA ASP A 22 0.40 1.57 -20.39
C ASP A 22 -0.81 0.93 -19.70
N SER A 23 -0.71 0.51 -18.44
CA SER A 23 -1.84 -0.02 -17.65
C SER A 23 -2.91 1.05 -17.41
N ILE A 24 -2.53 2.31 -17.23
CA ILE A 24 -3.46 3.43 -17.10
C ILE A 24 -4.14 3.74 -18.45
N LYS A 25 -3.38 3.76 -19.55
CA LYS A 25 -3.92 3.98 -20.90
C LYS A 25 -4.90 2.89 -21.32
N ALA A 26 -4.72 1.67 -20.84
CA ALA A 26 -5.57 0.52 -21.13
C ALA A 26 -6.92 0.55 -20.39
N GLN A 27 -7.16 1.45 -19.44
CA GLN A 27 -8.36 1.49 -18.65
C GLN A 27 -9.64 1.62 -19.49
N THR A 28 -10.67 0.85 -19.13
CA THR A 28 -12.03 0.92 -19.75
C THR A 28 -12.74 2.21 -19.38
N TYR A 29 -12.54 2.73 -18.19
CA TYR A 29 -12.98 4.06 -17.78
C TYR A 29 -12.20 5.13 -18.54
N LYS A 30 -12.89 6.05 -19.26
CA LYS A 30 -12.24 6.95 -20.22
C LYS A 30 -12.01 8.38 -19.69
N ASP A 31 -12.65 8.74 -18.58
CA ASP A 31 -12.58 10.09 -18.00
C ASP A 31 -11.50 10.14 -16.91
N TRP A 32 -10.25 10.12 -17.32
CA TRP A 32 -9.09 10.15 -16.44
C TRP A 32 -8.01 11.09 -16.94
N GLU A 33 -7.20 11.59 -16.01
CA GLU A 33 -5.89 12.20 -16.23
C GLU A 33 -4.82 11.43 -15.43
N LEU A 34 -3.58 11.48 -15.88
CA LEU A 34 -2.41 10.95 -15.17
C LEU A 34 -1.46 12.09 -14.82
N ILE A 35 -1.13 12.21 -13.54
CA ILE A 35 -0.18 13.16 -13.00
C ILE A 35 1.02 12.39 -12.49
N ILE A 36 2.12 12.48 -13.21
CA ILE A 36 3.40 11.88 -12.82
C ILE A 36 4.18 12.95 -12.07
N VAL A 37 4.66 12.60 -10.88
CA VAL A 37 5.51 13.47 -10.06
C VAL A 37 6.88 12.82 -9.96
N ASP A 38 7.81 13.33 -10.77
CA ASP A 38 9.22 12.97 -10.69
C ASP A 38 9.85 13.63 -9.46
N ASP A 39 10.16 12.83 -8.46
CA ASP A 39 10.67 13.31 -7.18
C ASP A 39 12.20 13.41 -7.15
N GLY A 40 12.76 14.03 -8.19
CA GLY A 40 14.19 14.31 -8.30
C GLY A 40 15.00 13.10 -8.79
N SER A 41 14.51 12.38 -9.82
CA SER A 41 15.28 11.30 -10.46
C SER A 41 16.59 11.79 -11.02
N ASP A 42 17.66 11.03 -10.82
CA ASP A 42 19.01 11.25 -11.32
C ASP A 42 19.49 10.18 -12.31
N GLU A 43 18.71 9.12 -12.52
CA GLU A 43 18.95 8.13 -13.57
C GLU A 43 18.56 8.68 -14.94
N GLU A 44 19.53 8.72 -15.88
CA GLU A 44 19.36 9.24 -17.24
C GLU A 44 18.19 8.55 -17.98
N GLU A 45 18.00 7.23 -17.79
CA GLU A 45 16.90 6.48 -18.40
C GLU A 45 15.54 7.03 -17.94
N THR A 46 15.37 7.26 -16.64
CA THR A 46 14.12 7.79 -16.06
C THR A 46 13.82 9.18 -16.59
N VAL A 47 14.80 10.08 -16.55
CA VAL A 47 14.67 11.47 -17.00
C VAL A 47 14.29 11.52 -18.48
N ASN A 48 15.01 10.78 -19.35
CA ASN A 48 14.74 10.75 -20.79
C ASN A 48 13.33 10.24 -21.10
N ILE A 49 12.86 9.20 -20.39
CA ILE A 49 11.50 8.67 -20.60
C ILE A 49 10.44 9.70 -20.22
N LEU A 50 10.63 10.41 -19.11
CA LEU A 50 9.68 11.43 -18.65
C LEU A 50 9.64 12.64 -19.58
N ASP A 51 10.77 13.08 -20.09
CA ASP A 51 10.89 14.19 -21.05
C ASP A 51 10.23 13.89 -22.40
N GLU A 52 10.18 12.60 -22.80
CA GLU A 52 9.54 12.15 -24.04
C GLU A 52 8.02 11.99 -23.95
N ILE A 53 7.42 12.15 -22.78
CA ILE A 53 5.96 12.00 -22.60
C ILE A 53 5.24 13.23 -23.19
N HIS A 54 4.54 13.01 -24.29
CA HIS A 54 3.70 14.00 -24.95
C HIS A 54 2.29 13.42 -25.15
N ASP A 55 1.41 13.63 -24.17
CA ASP A 55 0.03 13.12 -24.19
C ASP A 55 -0.88 14.14 -23.46
N ASP A 56 -1.99 14.51 -24.07
CA ASP A 56 -2.89 15.53 -23.53
C ASP A 56 -3.49 15.15 -22.15
N LYS A 57 -3.53 13.84 -21.84
CA LYS A 57 -4.03 13.33 -20.56
C LYS A 57 -2.95 13.09 -19.52
N ILE A 58 -1.67 13.24 -19.86
CA ILE A 58 -0.55 12.97 -18.98
C ILE A 58 0.23 14.25 -18.72
N LYS A 59 0.40 14.58 -17.47
CA LYS A 59 1.20 15.72 -17.03
C LYS A 59 2.37 15.23 -16.20
N VAL A 60 3.57 15.71 -16.48
CA VAL A 60 4.77 15.43 -15.72
C VAL A 60 5.18 16.67 -14.95
N PHE A 61 5.39 16.51 -13.64
CA PHE A 61 5.91 17.54 -12.75
C PHE A 61 7.21 17.06 -12.11
N HIS A 62 8.15 17.95 -11.91
CA HIS A 62 9.42 17.65 -11.26
C HIS A 62 9.46 18.33 -9.88
N THR A 63 9.87 17.57 -8.88
CA THR A 63 10.04 18.04 -7.51
C THR A 63 11.42 17.66 -6.97
N ASP A 64 11.75 18.08 -5.77
CA ASP A 64 13.08 17.89 -5.20
C ASP A 64 12.99 17.08 -3.89
N HIS A 65 12.98 15.74 -4.02
CA HIS A 65 13.01 14.78 -2.92
C HIS A 65 11.95 14.99 -1.82
N LEU A 66 10.68 15.15 -2.22
CA LEU A 66 9.54 15.27 -1.30
C LEU A 66 9.20 13.94 -0.61
N ARG A 67 9.77 12.82 -1.08
CA ARG A 67 9.42 11.44 -0.71
C ARG A 67 7.99 11.05 -1.11
N PRO A 68 7.58 9.77 -1.04
CA PRO A 68 6.29 9.32 -1.59
C PRO A 68 5.07 10.10 -1.08
N ALA A 69 4.98 10.39 0.22
CA ALA A 69 3.87 11.17 0.78
C ALA A 69 3.80 12.59 0.19
N GLY A 70 4.94 13.29 0.15
CA GLY A 70 5.02 14.64 -0.40
C GLY A 70 4.78 14.68 -1.91
N ALA A 71 5.34 13.73 -2.65
CA ALA A 71 5.12 13.62 -4.10
C ALA A 71 3.65 13.33 -4.42
N ARG A 72 2.98 12.43 -3.68
CA ARG A 72 1.54 12.20 -3.83
C ARG A 72 0.72 13.45 -3.51
N ASN A 73 1.01 14.15 -2.40
CA ASN A 73 0.32 15.39 -2.06
C ASN A 73 0.48 16.43 -3.16
N TYR A 74 1.71 16.65 -3.65
CA TYR A 74 1.97 17.59 -4.74
C TYR A 74 1.16 17.25 -5.99
N GLY A 75 1.12 15.96 -6.37
CA GLY A 75 0.33 15.52 -7.52
C GLY A 75 -1.17 15.72 -7.33
N ILE A 76 -1.70 15.46 -6.12
CA ILE A 76 -3.12 15.64 -5.80
C ILE A 76 -3.51 17.12 -5.81
N GLU A 77 -2.63 18.03 -5.41
CA GLU A 77 -2.84 19.49 -5.54
C GLU A 77 -3.06 19.91 -6.99
N GLN A 78 -2.36 19.27 -7.93
CA GLN A 78 -2.49 19.55 -9.37
C GLN A 78 -3.70 18.86 -10.03
N ALA A 79 -4.33 17.91 -9.35
CA ALA A 79 -5.42 17.09 -9.85
C ALA A 79 -6.71 17.90 -10.03
N VAL A 80 -7.44 17.63 -11.11
CA VAL A 80 -8.77 18.23 -11.36
C VAL A 80 -9.91 17.25 -11.13
N GLY A 81 -9.60 15.96 -10.99
CA GLY A 81 -10.59 14.90 -10.80
C GLY A 81 -11.24 14.95 -9.42
N LYS A 82 -12.49 14.48 -9.38
CA LYS A 82 -13.23 14.26 -8.14
C LYS A 82 -12.65 13.10 -7.34
N TYR A 83 -12.15 12.09 -8.04
CA TYR A 83 -11.55 10.90 -7.47
C TYR A 83 -10.05 10.90 -7.69
N ILE A 84 -9.34 10.41 -6.69
CA ILE A 84 -7.87 10.22 -6.72
C ILE A 84 -7.59 8.72 -6.67
N LEU A 85 -6.66 8.27 -7.52
CA LEU A 85 -6.14 6.91 -7.53
C LEU A 85 -4.61 6.95 -7.55
N PRO A 86 -3.91 6.78 -6.43
CA PRO A 86 -2.46 6.62 -6.45
C PRO A 86 -2.08 5.30 -7.13
N VAL A 87 -1.08 5.33 -8.01
CA VAL A 87 -0.46 4.15 -8.62
C VAL A 87 1.04 4.39 -8.66
N ASP A 88 1.82 3.58 -7.98
CA ASP A 88 3.26 3.73 -7.96
C ASP A 88 3.86 3.38 -9.34
N SER A 89 4.98 4.03 -9.72
CA SER A 89 5.58 3.96 -11.07
C SER A 89 6.14 2.60 -11.47
N ASP A 90 6.20 1.66 -10.51
CA ASP A 90 6.67 0.28 -10.73
C ASP A 90 5.54 -0.76 -10.69
N ASP A 91 4.29 -0.35 -10.43
CA ASP A 91 3.13 -1.23 -10.33
C ASP A 91 2.20 -1.10 -11.54
N THR A 92 1.24 -2.02 -11.67
CA THR A 92 0.23 -1.98 -12.74
C THR A 92 -1.17 -2.29 -12.20
N ILE A 93 -2.20 -1.86 -12.95
CA ILE A 93 -3.60 -2.14 -12.61
C ILE A 93 -4.33 -2.80 -13.78
N ASP A 94 -5.29 -3.69 -13.47
CA ASP A 94 -6.17 -4.29 -14.47
C ASP A 94 -6.99 -3.23 -15.20
N CYS A 95 -7.25 -3.43 -16.48
CA CYS A 95 -7.93 -2.45 -17.35
C CYS A 95 -9.34 -2.08 -16.90
N THR A 96 -9.97 -2.84 -16.00
CA THR A 96 -11.33 -2.60 -15.47
C THR A 96 -11.33 -1.97 -14.07
N TYR A 97 -10.17 -1.75 -13.45
CA TYR A 97 -10.11 -1.32 -12.05
C TYR A 97 -10.80 0.03 -11.82
N MET A 98 -10.47 1.05 -12.60
CA MET A 98 -11.10 2.38 -12.43
C MET A 98 -12.61 2.32 -12.59
N GLU A 99 -13.11 1.62 -13.61
CA GLU A 99 -14.55 1.51 -13.87
C GLU A 99 -15.30 0.88 -12.70
N LYS A 100 -14.76 -0.22 -12.16
CA LYS A 100 -15.34 -0.93 -11.03
C LYS A 100 -15.26 -0.11 -9.75
N ALA A 101 -14.10 0.53 -9.50
CA ALA A 101 -13.91 1.34 -8.30
C ALA A 101 -14.84 2.57 -8.29
N VAL A 102 -14.98 3.25 -9.41
CA VAL A 102 -15.92 4.38 -9.54
C VAL A 102 -17.37 3.91 -9.34
N ALA A 103 -17.76 2.78 -9.95
CA ALA A 103 -19.10 2.24 -9.77
C ALA A 103 -19.44 1.92 -8.31
N GLU A 104 -18.49 1.37 -7.54
CA GLU A 104 -18.70 1.03 -6.13
C GLU A 104 -18.77 2.27 -5.24
N ILE A 105 -17.88 3.26 -5.43
CA ILE A 105 -17.88 4.48 -4.62
C ILE A 105 -19.12 5.35 -4.88
N GLU A 106 -19.64 5.35 -6.11
CA GLU A 106 -20.88 6.07 -6.45
C GLU A 106 -22.13 5.35 -5.94
N ARG A 107 -22.09 4.01 -5.83
CA ARG A 107 -23.24 3.21 -5.37
C ARG A 107 -23.54 3.41 -3.88
N ASN A 108 -22.51 3.62 -3.05
CA ASN A 108 -22.66 3.81 -1.61
C ASN A 108 -21.98 5.11 -1.16
N PRO A 109 -22.75 6.16 -0.85
CA PRO A 109 -22.20 7.46 -0.43
C PRO A 109 -21.39 7.43 0.89
N ASN A 110 -21.52 6.37 1.70
CA ASN A 110 -20.71 6.22 2.93
C ASN A 110 -19.31 5.69 2.61
N VAL A 111 -19.15 4.99 1.47
CA VAL A 111 -17.84 4.48 1.05
C VAL A 111 -16.97 5.66 0.63
N GLY A 112 -15.84 5.84 1.31
CA GLY A 112 -14.85 6.87 1.02
C GLY A 112 -13.61 6.32 0.32
N VAL A 113 -13.36 5.01 0.44
CA VAL A 113 -12.19 4.33 -0.14
C VAL A 113 -12.62 3.03 -0.81
N VAL A 114 -12.16 2.80 -2.04
CA VAL A 114 -12.38 1.54 -2.77
C VAL A 114 -11.03 0.97 -3.21
N TYR A 115 -10.76 -0.27 -2.83
CA TYR A 115 -9.58 -1.02 -3.26
C TYR A 115 -9.98 -2.44 -3.71
N CYS A 116 -9.03 -3.32 -4.00
CA CYS A 116 -9.32 -4.63 -4.58
C CYS A 116 -8.41 -5.71 -3.98
N TYR A 117 -8.52 -6.96 -4.46
CA TYR A 117 -7.44 -7.93 -4.26
C TYR A 117 -6.24 -7.59 -5.14
N ALA A 118 -5.08 -8.08 -4.72
CA ALA A 118 -3.83 -7.89 -5.42
C ALA A 118 -3.08 -9.21 -5.63
N ASP A 119 -2.22 -9.23 -6.64
CA ASP A 119 -1.21 -10.25 -6.82
C ASP A 119 0.19 -9.64 -6.90
N LEU A 120 1.18 -10.52 -6.90
CA LEU A 120 2.61 -10.18 -6.95
C LEU A 120 3.16 -10.57 -8.31
N PHE A 121 4.03 -9.74 -8.86
CA PHE A 121 4.78 -10.03 -10.07
C PHE A 121 6.23 -9.50 -10.00
N GLY A 122 7.04 -9.77 -11.01
CA GLY A 122 8.47 -9.45 -11.00
C GLY A 122 9.30 -10.59 -10.41
N GLU A 123 10.09 -10.35 -9.37
CA GLU A 123 10.96 -11.36 -8.74
C GLU A 123 10.17 -12.47 -8.00
N SER A 124 8.93 -12.23 -7.66
CA SER A 124 8.02 -13.22 -7.05
C SER A 124 6.67 -13.15 -7.74
N GLN A 125 5.93 -14.25 -7.73
CA GLN A 125 4.61 -14.34 -8.35
C GLN A 125 3.62 -15.03 -7.41
N GLY A 126 2.35 -14.66 -7.52
CA GLY A 126 1.26 -15.29 -6.78
C GLY A 126 0.31 -14.27 -6.17
N ARG A 127 -0.72 -14.74 -5.49
CA ARG A 127 -1.63 -13.86 -4.78
C ARG A 127 -0.88 -13.12 -3.66
N TRP A 128 -1.15 -11.85 -3.48
CA TRP A 128 -0.70 -11.13 -2.31
C TRP A 128 -1.64 -11.49 -1.15
N ASP A 129 -1.14 -12.25 -0.16
CA ASP A 129 -1.90 -12.72 0.99
C ASP A 129 -2.15 -11.59 2.02
N LEU A 130 -2.82 -10.53 1.59
CA LEU A 130 -3.38 -9.55 2.51
C LEU A 130 -4.68 -10.08 3.09
N PRO A 131 -4.97 -9.83 4.40
CA PRO A 131 -6.24 -10.18 4.99
C PRO A 131 -7.39 -9.44 4.29
N ASP A 132 -8.56 -10.10 4.12
CA ASP A 132 -9.77 -9.40 3.72
C ASP A 132 -10.05 -8.24 4.68
N TYR A 133 -10.55 -7.14 4.12
CA TYR A 133 -10.86 -5.95 4.90
C TYR A 133 -11.85 -6.23 6.03
N SER A 134 -11.56 -5.70 7.20
CA SER A 134 -12.53 -5.40 8.23
C SER A 134 -12.07 -4.17 9.02
N PHE A 135 -13.02 -3.48 9.64
CA PHE A 135 -12.73 -2.33 10.51
C PHE A 135 -11.76 -2.71 11.64
N GLU A 136 -11.99 -3.86 12.25
CA GLU A 136 -11.18 -4.36 13.37
C GLU A 136 -9.73 -4.63 12.95
N LYS A 137 -9.52 -5.18 11.75
CA LYS A 137 -8.15 -5.40 11.25
C LYS A 137 -7.42 -4.09 11.01
N MET A 138 -8.12 -3.08 10.47
CA MET A 138 -7.55 -1.74 10.30
C MET A 138 -7.20 -1.06 11.62
N LEU A 139 -7.79 -1.45 12.75
CA LEU A 139 -7.36 -0.97 14.07
C LEU A 139 -5.98 -1.53 14.48
N LEU A 140 -5.57 -2.67 13.91
CA LEU A 140 -4.32 -3.35 14.27
C LEU A 140 -3.20 -3.10 13.28
N ASP A 141 -3.50 -3.13 11.98
CA ASP A 141 -2.51 -3.09 10.92
C ASP A 141 -3.11 -2.64 9.59
N ASN A 142 -2.26 -2.18 8.67
CA ASN A 142 -2.67 -1.80 7.34
C ASN A 142 -3.05 -3.02 6.49
N VAL A 143 -4.31 -3.12 6.11
CA VAL A 143 -4.81 -4.13 5.16
C VAL A 143 -5.22 -3.52 3.81
N VAL A 144 -5.02 -2.21 3.63
CA VAL A 144 -5.38 -1.45 2.44
C VAL A 144 -4.12 -0.82 1.84
N PHE A 145 -3.69 -1.30 0.70
CA PHE A 145 -2.53 -0.70 -0.01
C PHE A 145 -2.86 0.69 -0.57
N VAL A 146 -1.82 1.46 -0.90
CA VAL A 146 -1.96 2.85 -1.35
C VAL A 146 -2.75 3.02 -2.64
N THR A 147 -2.74 2.01 -3.53
CA THR A 147 -3.46 2.02 -4.81
C THR A 147 -4.95 1.75 -4.60
N ALA A 148 -5.62 2.69 -3.93
CA ALA A 148 -7.05 2.69 -3.65
C ALA A 148 -7.68 4.00 -4.13
N LEU A 149 -8.91 3.92 -4.66
CA LEU A 149 -9.68 5.09 -5.12
C LEU A 149 -10.34 5.79 -3.93
N PHE A 150 -10.23 7.12 -3.87
CA PHE A 150 -10.88 7.92 -2.82
C PHE A 150 -11.31 9.29 -3.35
N TYR A 151 -12.10 10.03 -2.56
CA TYR A 151 -12.52 11.39 -2.90
C TYR A 151 -11.39 12.39 -2.66
N LYS A 152 -11.12 13.27 -3.63
CA LYS A 152 -10.20 14.40 -3.44
C LYS A 152 -10.63 15.29 -2.28
N GLU A 153 -11.94 15.56 -2.14
CA GLU A 153 -12.47 16.36 -1.03
C GLU A 153 -12.16 15.80 0.36
N ASP A 154 -12.08 14.47 0.51
CA ASP A 154 -11.74 13.85 1.78
C ASP A 154 -10.23 14.00 2.09
N TRP A 155 -9.37 13.93 1.05
CA TRP A 155 -7.95 14.27 1.16
C TRP A 155 -7.76 15.73 1.64
N GLU A 156 -8.54 16.68 1.09
CA GLU A 156 -8.50 18.09 1.52
C GLU A 156 -8.93 18.25 2.99
N LYS A 157 -9.99 17.55 3.42
CA LYS A 157 -10.50 17.61 4.80
C LYS A 157 -9.50 17.11 5.83
N VAL A 158 -8.76 16.03 5.51
CA VAL A 158 -7.79 15.42 6.43
C VAL A 158 -6.40 16.06 6.37
N GLY A 159 -6.14 16.92 5.37
CA GLY A 159 -4.86 17.61 5.20
C GLY A 159 -3.80 16.78 4.48
N GLY A 160 -4.22 15.74 3.74
CA GLY A 160 -3.37 14.93 2.88
C GLY A 160 -2.58 13.82 3.56
N PHE A 161 -1.65 13.22 2.80
CA PHE A 161 -0.73 12.22 3.33
C PHE A 161 0.28 12.86 4.29
N SER A 162 0.49 12.26 5.45
CA SER A 162 1.43 12.77 6.45
C SER A 162 2.88 12.62 5.99
N THR A 163 3.57 13.74 5.80
CA THR A 163 5.00 13.77 5.47
C THR A 163 5.90 13.41 6.66
N THR A 164 5.34 13.36 7.88
CA THR A 164 6.07 12.95 9.09
C THR A 164 6.24 11.44 9.19
N MET A 165 5.45 10.65 8.44
CA MET A 165 5.56 9.19 8.33
C MET A 165 6.71 8.77 7.39
N ALA A 166 7.90 9.36 7.61
CA ALA A 166 9.05 9.23 6.72
C ALA A 166 9.62 7.79 6.58
N ALA A 167 9.36 6.94 7.57
CA ALA A 167 9.80 5.55 7.58
C ALA A 167 8.95 4.62 6.71
N GLY A 168 7.70 4.99 6.45
CA GLY A 168 6.67 4.21 5.76
C GLY A 168 5.33 4.31 6.48
N MET A 169 4.32 3.60 5.97
CA MET A 169 2.97 3.56 6.51
C MET A 169 2.20 4.91 6.40
N GLU A 170 2.61 5.77 5.46
CA GLU A 170 1.92 7.02 5.16
C GLU A 170 0.52 6.79 4.60
N ASP A 171 0.30 5.67 3.93
CA ASP A 171 -0.99 5.20 3.43
C ASP A 171 -1.91 4.76 4.57
N TYR A 172 -1.38 4.01 5.53
CA TYR A 172 -2.15 3.60 6.71
C TYR A 172 -2.59 4.81 7.56
N ASP A 173 -1.68 5.74 7.82
CA ASP A 173 -1.99 7.02 8.51
C ASP A 173 -3.12 7.77 7.78
N PHE A 174 -3.06 7.83 6.46
CA PHE A 174 -4.08 8.47 5.64
C PHE A 174 -5.43 7.73 5.71
N TRP A 175 -5.44 6.40 5.62
CA TRP A 175 -6.69 5.63 5.72
C TRP A 175 -7.37 5.78 7.07
N LEU A 176 -6.62 5.79 8.16
CA LEU A 176 -7.17 6.06 9.50
C LEU A 176 -7.79 7.46 9.58
N SER A 177 -7.17 8.47 8.95
CA SER A 177 -7.75 9.82 8.85
C SER A 177 -9.09 9.83 8.10
N ILE A 178 -9.17 9.11 6.96
CA ILE A 178 -10.41 8.98 6.19
C ILE A 178 -11.51 8.24 6.99
N MET A 179 -11.14 7.17 7.70
CA MET A 179 -12.05 6.46 8.59
C MET A 179 -12.56 7.36 9.73
N GLY A 180 -11.70 8.25 10.24
CA GLY A 180 -12.07 9.28 11.23
C GLY A 180 -13.10 10.30 10.74
N LEU A 181 -13.29 10.45 9.42
CA LEU A 181 -14.41 11.21 8.83
C LEU A 181 -15.74 10.43 8.85
N GLY A 182 -15.76 9.19 9.33
CA GLY A 182 -16.91 8.28 9.27
C GLY A 182 -17.09 7.60 7.91
N ARG A 183 -16.05 7.58 7.07
CA ARG A 183 -16.08 6.88 5.79
C ARG A 183 -15.84 5.38 5.96
N GLU A 184 -16.53 4.60 5.13
CA GLU A 184 -16.34 3.16 4.99
C GLU A 184 -15.31 2.84 3.90
N ILE A 185 -14.65 1.70 4.02
CA ILE A 185 -13.74 1.16 3.01
C ILE A 185 -14.39 -0.06 2.36
N TYR A 186 -14.37 -0.14 1.04
CA TYR A 186 -14.91 -1.26 0.28
C TYR A 186 -13.81 -2.00 -0.48
N GLN A 187 -13.77 -3.31 -0.36
CA GLN A 187 -12.84 -4.19 -1.07
C GLN A 187 -13.55 -4.92 -2.22
N ILE A 188 -13.16 -4.65 -3.46
CA ILE A 188 -13.64 -5.41 -4.63
C ILE A 188 -13.02 -6.82 -4.57
N PRO A 189 -13.84 -7.91 -4.60
CA PRO A 189 -13.33 -9.27 -4.46
C PRO A 189 -12.75 -9.82 -5.78
N GLU A 190 -11.95 -9.02 -6.47
CA GLU A 190 -11.26 -9.36 -7.71
C GLU A 190 -9.82 -8.86 -7.66
N VAL A 191 -8.89 -9.59 -8.29
CA VAL A 191 -7.48 -9.16 -8.43
C VAL A 191 -7.42 -8.12 -9.55
N LEU A 192 -7.24 -6.85 -9.18
CA LEU A 192 -7.19 -5.71 -10.12
C LEU A 192 -5.96 -4.82 -9.90
N PHE A 193 -5.13 -5.14 -8.94
CA PHE A 193 -3.86 -4.50 -8.68
C PHE A 193 -2.74 -5.52 -8.71
N HIS A 194 -1.62 -5.17 -9.37
CA HIS A 194 -0.44 -6.01 -9.53
C HIS A 194 0.76 -5.29 -8.92
N TYR A 195 1.24 -5.79 -7.78
CA TYR A 195 2.35 -5.24 -7.04
C TYR A 195 3.68 -5.85 -7.48
N ARG A 196 4.63 -5.02 -7.88
CA ARG A 196 5.94 -5.50 -8.34
C ARG A 196 6.89 -5.76 -7.19
N ILE A 197 7.38 -7.00 -7.11
CA ILE A 197 8.48 -7.35 -6.21
C ILE A 197 9.80 -7.01 -6.88
N LYS A 198 10.57 -6.11 -6.26
CA LYS A 198 11.93 -5.73 -6.65
C LYS A 198 12.95 -6.39 -5.72
N PRO A 199 14.22 -6.62 -6.17
CA PRO A 199 15.28 -7.20 -5.32
C PRO A 199 15.56 -6.38 -4.06
N VAL A 200 15.38 -5.08 -4.14
CA VAL A 200 15.49 -4.13 -3.01
C VAL A 200 14.26 -3.24 -3.01
N SER A 201 13.57 -3.17 -1.87
CA SER A 201 12.41 -2.30 -1.70
C SER A 201 12.47 -1.55 -0.36
N ARG A 202 11.78 -0.40 -0.30
CA ARG A 202 11.59 0.39 0.93
C ARG A 202 10.87 -0.45 2.00
N THR A 203 9.84 -1.17 1.61
CA THR A 203 9.03 -2.03 2.49
C THR A 203 9.88 -3.10 3.17
N THR A 204 10.74 -3.81 2.42
CA THR A 204 11.63 -4.84 2.98
C THR A 204 12.59 -4.25 4.03
N ASN A 205 13.16 -3.07 3.76
CA ASN A 205 14.05 -2.41 4.70
C ASN A 205 13.32 -1.98 5.98
N PHE A 206 12.11 -1.47 5.87
CA PHE A 206 11.26 -1.11 7.00
C PHE A 206 10.94 -2.33 7.88
N GLN A 207 10.41 -3.41 7.29
CA GLN A 207 10.01 -4.62 8.02
C GLN A 207 11.15 -5.30 8.77
N ASN A 208 12.38 -5.16 8.30
CA ASN A 208 13.57 -5.74 8.96
C ASN A 208 14.08 -4.91 10.15
N ASN A 209 13.50 -3.73 10.43
CA ASN A 209 13.91 -2.86 11.54
C ASN A 209 12.83 -2.77 12.63
N CYS A 210 12.85 -3.71 13.55
CA CYS A 210 11.85 -3.81 14.63
C CYS A 210 11.69 -2.51 15.44
N ALA A 211 12.78 -1.80 15.75
CA ALA A 211 12.70 -0.55 16.50
C ALA A 211 12.00 0.56 15.70
N GLN A 212 12.27 0.64 14.39
CA GLN A 212 11.62 1.59 13.50
C GLN A 212 10.14 1.27 13.32
N VAL A 213 9.78 -0.01 13.15
CA VAL A 213 8.38 -0.46 13.09
C VAL A 213 7.65 -0.04 14.36
N GLN A 214 8.21 -0.36 15.55
CA GLN A 214 7.58 0.00 16.82
C GLN A 214 7.38 1.52 16.97
N GLU A 215 8.35 2.33 16.55
CA GLU A 215 8.23 3.79 16.64
C GLU A 215 7.18 4.32 15.66
N THR A 216 7.10 3.77 14.45
CA THR A 216 6.09 4.13 13.46
C THR A 216 4.67 3.84 13.97
N TYR A 217 4.43 2.66 14.60
CA TYR A 217 3.12 2.35 15.17
C TYR A 217 2.77 3.23 16.39
N ARG A 218 3.77 3.65 17.18
CA ARG A 218 3.53 4.64 18.25
C ARG A 218 3.15 6.01 17.67
N GLN A 219 3.86 6.45 16.63
CA GLN A 219 3.53 7.70 15.94
C GLN A 219 2.12 7.64 15.34
N MET A 220 1.76 6.51 14.70
CA MET A 220 0.43 6.24 14.18
C MET A 220 -0.64 6.42 15.27
N TYR A 221 -0.47 5.75 16.41
CA TYR A 221 -1.39 5.88 17.54
C TYR A 221 -1.51 7.33 18.03
N MET A 222 -0.39 8.06 18.07
CA MET A 222 -0.41 9.47 18.52
C MET A 222 -1.10 10.39 17.51
N ASN A 223 -0.93 10.15 16.21
CA ASN A 223 -1.60 10.92 15.16
C ASN A 223 -3.13 10.71 15.20
N HIS A 224 -3.59 9.50 15.54
CA HIS A 224 -5.00 9.10 15.54
C HIS A 224 -5.56 8.83 16.94
N ARG A 225 -5.03 9.49 17.97
CA ARG A 225 -5.38 9.21 19.37
C ARG A 225 -6.88 9.33 19.66
N GLU A 226 -7.54 10.33 19.09
CA GLU A 226 -8.99 10.53 19.28
C GLU A 226 -9.78 9.40 18.65
N PHE A 227 -9.45 9.00 17.43
CA PHE A 227 -10.05 7.86 16.74
C PHE A 227 -9.91 6.55 17.54
N TYR A 228 -8.72 6.23 18.04
CA TYR A 228 -8.50 5.07 18.88
C TYR A 228 -9.20 5.17 20.25
N HIS A 229 -9.40 6.37 20.77
CA HIS A 229 -10.14 6.57 22.01
C HIS A 229 -11.65 6.35 21.81
N GLU A 230 -12.21 6.78 20.70
CA GLU A 230 -13.61 6.55 20.32
C GLU A 230 -13.91 5.05 20.12
N HIS A 231 -12.93 4.30 19.62
CA HIS A 231 -13.01 2.86 19.35
C HIS A 231 -12.21 2.02 20.34
N CYS A 232 -12.08 2.48 21.59
CA CYS A 232 -11.16 1.85 22.55
C CYS A 232 -11.58 0.42 22.93
N ASP A 233 -12.86 0.10 22.98
CA ASP A 233 -13.34 -1.23 23.33
C ASP A 233 -13.08 -2.22 22.20
N GLU A 234 -13.37 -1.84 20.94
CA GLU A 234 -13.06 -2.65 19.74
C GLU A 234 -11.56 -2.86 19.62
N TYR A 235 -10.77 -1.79 19.74
CA TYR A 235 -9.31 -1.87 19.68
C TYR A 235 -8.74 -2.79 20.77
N ALA A 236 -9.21 -2.66 22.01
CA ALA A 236 -8.76 -3.51 23.12
C ALA A 236 -9.09 -4.98 22.89
N MET A 237 -10.27 -5.28 22.35
CA MET A 237 -10.71 -6.65 22.09
C MET A 237 -9.90 -7.29 20.95
N VAL A 238 -9.76 -6.61 19.80
CA VAL A 238 -9.00 -7.17 18.68
C VAL A 238 -7.51 -7.32 19.00
N LEU A 239 -6.93 -6.39 19.79
CA LEU A 239 -5.55 -6.50 20.25
C LEU A 239 -5.36 -7.70 21.17
N ARG A 240 -6.34 -7.97 22.05
CA ARG A 240 -6.33 -9.14 22.94
C ARG A 240 -6.43 -10.43 22.16
N ASP A 241 -7.32 -10.49 21.16
CA ASP A 241 -7.49 -11.67 20.30
C ASP A 241 -6.23 -11.93 19.49
N ALA A 242 -5.63 -10.93 18.89
CA ALA A 242 -4.36 -11.04 18.18
C ALA A 242 -3.22 -11.52 19.11
N LEU A 243 -3.15 -11.02 20.36
CA LEU A 243 -2.17 -11.47 21.33
C LEU A 243 -2.38 -12.95 21.71
N ILE A 244 -3.62 -13.37 21.94
CA ILE A 244 -3.96 -14.77 22.24
C ILE A 244 -3.54 -15.66 21.08
N GLU A 245 -3.86 -15.27 19.86
CA GLU A 245 -3.48 -16.01 18.63
C GLU A 245 -1.96 -16.17 18.52
N GLN A 246 -1.20 -15.10 18.74
CA GLN A 246 0.27 -15.13 18.76
C GLN A 246 0.83 -16.06 19.86
N ILE A 247 0.22 -16.09 21.05
CA ILE A 247 0.61 -17.01 22.13
C ILE A 247 0.41 -18.48 21.71
N PHE A 248 -0.74 -18.79 21.07
CA PHE A 248 -1.01 -20.15 20.58
C PHE A 248 -0.08 -20.55 19.44
N LEU A 249 0.16 -19.66 18.47
CA LEU A 249 1.12 -19.88 17.39
C LEU A 249 2.52 -20.16 17.95
N ARG A 250 3.00 -19.32 18.86
CA ARG A 250 4.30 -19.48 19.51
C ARG A 250 4.43 -20.84 20.20
N ARG A 251 3.43 -21.27 20.99
CA ARG A 251 3.41 -22.60 21.64
C ARG A 251 3.51 -23.72 20.61
N LYS A 252 2.73 -23.62 19.51
CA LYS A 252 2.75 -24.61 18.42
C LYS A 252 4.15 -24.71 17.76
N TYR A 253 4.82 -23.57 17.56
CA TYR A 253 6.19 -23.53 17.04
C TYR A 253 7.18 -24.15 18.05
N GLU A 254 7.10 -23.79 19.33
CA GLU A 254 7.97 -24.34 20.39
C GLU A 254 7.82 -25.86 20.49
N GLU A 255 6.62 -26.41 20.45
CA GLU A 255 6.36 -27.86 20.42
C GLU A 255 6.94 -28.52 19.16
N ARG A 256 6.78 -27.89 17.99
CA ARG A 256 7.34 -28.38 16.74
C ARG A 256 8.86 -28.40 16.78
N TRP A 257 9.49 -27.33 17.26
CA TRP A 257 10.94 -27.26 17.44
C TRP A 257 11.45 -28.27 18.44
N ALA A 258 10.79 -28.48 19.55
CA ALA A 258 11.16 -29.53 20.54
C ALA A 258 11.19 -30.93 19.89
N LYS A 259 10.21 -31.24 19.02
CA LYS A 259 10.20 -32.49 18.24
C LYS A 259 11.39 -32.56 17.26
N ILE A 260 11.68 -31.49 16.52
CA ILE A 260 12.81 -31.42 15.58
C ILE A 260 14.13 -31.58 16.33
N ILE A 261 14.33 -30.91 17.46
CA ILE A 261 15.54 -31.05 18.29
C ILE A 261 15.69 -32.48 18.80
N LYS A 262 14.59 -33.12 19.20
CA LYS A 262 14.60 -34.54 19.61
C LYS A 262 15.01 -35.45 18.46
N PHE A 263 14.54 -35.22 17.25
CA PHE A 263 14.97 -35.97 16.04
C PHE A 263 16.43 -35.65 15.67
N ALA A 264 16.88 -34.39 15.82
CA ALA A 264 18.26 -33.98 15.56
C ALA A 264 19.27 -34.62 16.54
N SER A 265 18.84 -35.11 17.69
CA SER A 265 19.71 -35.84 18.62
C SER A 265 20.08 -37.26 18.14
N TYR A 266 19.35 -37.81 17.13
CA TYR A 266 19.75 -39.08 16.52
C TYR A 266 20.93 -38.88 15.55
N PRO A 267 22.01 -39.70 15.62
CA PRO A 267 23.30 -39.43 14.95
C PRO A 267 23.21 -39.19 13.43
N ILE A 268 22.38 -39.95 12.74
CA ILE A 268 22.22 -39.87 11.28
C ILE A 268 21.35 -38.68 10.88
N ILE A 269 20.21 -38.50 11.53
CA ILE A 269 19.24 -37.43 11.23
C ILE A 269 19.79 -36.09 11.61
N GLY A 270 20.49 -35.99 12.74
CA GLY A 270 21.13 -34.74 13.18
C GLY A 270 22.21 -34.23 12.24
N LYS A 271 22.90 -35.08 11.48
CA LYS A 271 23.84 -34.67 10.46
C LYS A 271 23.15 -34.07 9.24
N ILE A 272 22.00 -34.62 8.84
CA ILE A 272 21.20 -34.12 7.72
C ILE A 272 20.61 -32.76 8.06
N ILE A 273 19.98 -32.62 9.24
CA ILE A 273 19.38 -31.35 9.69
C ILE A 273 20.42 -30.25 9.81
N ARG A 274 21.60 -30.52 10.39
CA ARG A 274 22.68 -29.52 10.48
C ARG A 274 23.25 -29.09 9.14
N ASN A 275 23.21 -29.94 8.12
CA ASN A 275 23.62 -29.57 6.77
C ASN A 275 22.56 -28.68 6.09
N MET A 276 21.26 -28.96 6.26
CA MET A 276 20.16 -28.13 5.72
C MET A 276 20.04 -26.76 6.41
N MET A 277 20.55 -26.57 7.63
CA MET A 277 20.54 -25.28 8.33
C MET A 277 21.77 -24.41 8.03
N LYS A 278 22.67 -24.88 7.17
CA LYS A 278 23.90 -24.15 6.74
C LYS A 278 23.78 -23.55 5.33
N GLU A 279 22.71 -23.89 4.63
CA GLU A 279 22.25 -23.28 3.37
C GLU A 279 21.15 -22.23 3.65
#